data_d9784ae9c74e2fb8398a9dc335b04b72
#
_entry.id   d9784ae9c74e2fb8398a9dc335b04b72
#
_cell.length_a   1.000
_cell.length_b   1.000
_cell.length_c   1.000
_cell.angle_alpha   90.00
_cell.angle_beta   90.00
_cell.angle_gamma   90.00
#
_symmetry.space_group_name_H-M   'P 1'
#
loop_
_entity.id
_entity.type
_entity.pdbx_description
1 polymer ?
#
loop_
_entity_poly.entity_id
_entity_poly.type
_entity_poly.pdbx_seq_one_letter_code
_entity_poly.pdbx_strand_id
1 'polypeptide(L)'
;MGSLPSPQQPPAAGWQFPFNPNPFTTAICTSDPCTPTLDPNSNQIVTNLETTTSNKFSLGYISACQPGTNCAGEDGTYPTFYASSTDPQYQITCSAASTRCSVPANLTIPNGAVASASHDHHAIVIVMTSSTTGTEYTFNNFPTVAVQGGGPLKVGSVGSCTISSYAGSGTCKGGGNAAGLPEEGALLDPREILAGSINHALSGPMNCPDPGHEWPANASDGRCVGGIKQGQRLWLDLTDAQIDALPAPHAAWDKTILKALHHYGMLANDSEQANPSTPWSFSGFDDLTLTTGGGQPAWPAFFTKVQNECPTCAIGWGNNASHLAIPTTGISPSNLHIIS
;
A
#
# COMPACT_ATOMS: atom_id res chain seq x y z
N MET A 1 -20.87 -3.49 -10.90
CA MET A 1 -20.10 -4.53 -10.20
C MET A 1 -19.15 -5.12 -11.23
N GLY A 2 -17.84 -4.99 -11.03
CA GLY A 2 -16.85 -5.62 -11.90
C GLY A 2 -16.99 -7.14 -11.84
N SER A 3 -16.74 -7.81 -12.96
CA SER A 3 -16.59 -9.28 -12.97
C SER A 3 -15.43 -9.66 -12.04
N LEU A 4 -15.53 -10.83 -11.39
CA LEU A 4 -14.38 -11.42 -10.70
C LEU A 4 -13.19 -11.43 -11.66
N PRO A 5 -11.98 -11.08 -11.20
CA PRO A 5 -10.81 -11.20 -12.04
C PRO A 5 -10.67 -12.66 -12.50
N SER A 6 -10.33 -12.86 -13.77
CA SER A 6 -9.99 -14.17 -14.26
C SER A 6 -8.77 -14.71 -13.49
N PRO A 7 -8.68 -16.03 -13.25
CA PRO A 7 -7.49 -16.60 -12.65
C PRO A 7 -6.24 -16.09 -13.35
N GLN A 8 -5.27 -15.62 -12.59
CA GLN A 8 -3.97 -15.13 -13.08
C GLN A 8 -3.99 -13.79 -13.85
N GLN A 9 -5.14 -13.11 -13.96
CA GLN A 9 -5.15 -11.76 -14.48
C GLN A 9 -5.38 -10.74 -13.35
N PRO A 10 -4.62 -9.65 -13.29
CA PRO A 10 -4.87 -8.57 -12.36
C PRO A 10 -6.23 -7.95 -12.67
N PRO A 11 -6.92 -7.39 -11.69
CA PRO A 11 -8.13 -6.63 -11.93
C PRO A 11 -7.82 -5.41 -12.80
N ALA A 12 -8.85 -4.83 -13.38
CA ALA A 12 -8.74 -3.51 -14.01
C ALA A 12 -8.20 -2.49 -12.98
N ALA A 13 -7.46 -1.49 -13.46
CA ALA A 13 -7.02 -0.39 -12.61
C ALA A 13 -8.21 0.20 -11.85
N GLY A 14 -8.01 0.51 -10.56
CA GLY A 14 -9.08 1.02 -9.69
C GLY A 14 -10.10 -0.02 -9.24
N TRP A 15 -9.86 -1.32 -9.46
CA TRP A 15 -10.69 -2.35 -8.84
C TRP A 15 -10.52 -2.31 -7.31
N GLN A 16 -11.63 -2.34 -6.60
CA GLN A 16 -11.64 -2.29 -5.14
C GLN A 16 -12.34 -3.51 -4.56
N PHE A 17 -11.88 -3.91 -3.40
CA PHE A 17 -12.56 -4.95 -2.61
C PHE A 17 -14.00 -4.57 -2.28
N PRO A 18 -14.91 -5.52 -2.29
CA PRO A 18 -16.31 -5.30 -1.94
C PRO A 18 -16.53 -5.23 -0.41
N PHE A 19 -15.75 -4.43 0.30
CA PHE A 19 -15.96 -4.20 1.74
C PHE A 19 -17.23 -3.40 2.01
N ASN A 20 -17.85 -3.61 3.16
CA ASN A 20 -18.98 -2.81 3.61
C ASN A 20 -18.98 -2.69 5.15
N PRO A 21 -18.68 -1.52 5.75
CA PRO A 21 -18.17 -0.32 5.06
C PRO A 21 -16.78 -0.54 4.47
N ASN A 22 -16.47 0.15 3.39
CA ASN A 22 -15.14 0.08 2.78
C ASN A 22 -14.26 1.23 3.29
N PRO A 23 -13.27 0.97 4.16
CA PRO A 23 -12.43 2.02 4.71
C PRO A 23 -11.52 2.66 3.65
N PHE A 24 -11.28 2.00 2.52
CA PHE A 24 -10.40 2.51 1.49
C PHE A 24 -11.11 3.45 0.51
N THR A 25 -12.37 3.15 0.14
CA THR A 25 -13.14 3.96 -0.82
C THR A 25 -14.08 4.97 -0.16
N THR A 26 -14.16 5.00 1.17
CA THR A 26 -14.91 6.04 1.88
C THR A 26 -14.12 7.34 1.83
N ALA A 27 -14.62 8.28 1.03
CA ALA A 27 -14.00 9.58 0.88
C ALA A 27 -14.08 10.39 2.18
N ILE A 28 -12.97 11.06 2.53
CA ILE A 28 -12.92 12.10 3.56
C ILE A 28 -13.64 13.34 3.05
N CYS A 29 -13.34 13.70 1.80
CA CYS A 29 -13.87 14.89 1.13
C CYS A 29 -14.65 14.48 -0.11
N THR A 30 -15.94 14.77 -0.10
CA THR A 30 -16.84 14.56 -1.26
C THR A 30 -17.12 15.87 -2.01
N SER A 31 -16.64 16.98 -1.50
CA SER A 31 -16.80 18.33 -2.10
C SER A 31 -15.70 19.26 -1.58
N ASP A 32 -15.38 20.29 -2.34
CA ASP A 32 -14.46 21.39 -1.97
C ASP A 32 -15.21 22.69 -1.65
N PRO A 33 -14.84 23.42 -0.57
CA PRO A 33 -13.89 23.02 0.47
C PRO A 33 -14.44 21.93 1.40
N CYS A 34 -13.54 21.21 2.03
CA CYS A 34 -13.84 20.11 2.95
C CYS A 34 -13.29 20.43 4.35
N THR A 35 -14.03 20.06 5.38
CA THR A 35 -13.64 20.27 6.79
C THR A 35 -13.87 18.99 7.59
N PRO A 36 -12.99 17.98 7.45
CA PRO A 36 -13.12 16.75 8.21
C PRO A 36 -12.83 16.97 9.70
N THR A 37 -13.24 16.01 10.51
CA THR A 37 -12.89 16.01 11.94
C THR A 37 -11.42 15.59 12.09
N LEU A 38 -10.61 16.52 12.58
CA LEU A 38 -9.19 16.28 12.84
C LEU A 38 -8.98 15.59 14.19
N ASP A 39 -7.92 14.79 14.29
CA ASP A 39 -7.41 14.36 15.59
C ASP A 39 -7.04 15.59 16.42
N PRO A 40 -7.42 15.67 17.70
CA PRO A 40 -7.12 16.83 18.55
C PRO A 40 -5.60 17.09 18.70
N ASN A 41 -4.76 16.09 18.48
CA ASN A 41 -3.31 16.20 18.51
C ASN A 41 -2.68 16.26 17.10
N SER A 42 -3.49 16.44 16.05
CA SER A 42 -3.06 16.41 14.65
C SER A 42 -1.77 17.19 14.40
N ASN A 43 -1.69 18.44 14.83
CA ASN A 43 -0.50 19.28 14.63
C ASN A 43 0.75 18.71 15.33
N GLN A 44 0.60 18.14 16.53
CA GLN A 44 1.71 17.54 17.26
C GLN A 44 2.18 16.25 16.58
N ILE A 45 1.24 15.43 16.10
CA ILE A 45 1.54 14.19 15.41
C ILE A 45 2.30 14.50 14.10
N VAL A 46 1.83 15.46 13.30
CA VAL A 46 2.52 15.90 12.07
C VAL A 46 3.92 16.42 12.39
N THR A 47 4.05 17.26 13.44
CA THR A 47 5.36 17.75 13.89
C THR A 47 6.29 16.60 14.28
N ASN A 48 5.80 15.62 15.02
CA ASN A 48 6.60 14.43 15.40
C ASN A 48 7.03 13.63 14.17
N LEU A 49 6.12 13.42 13.22
CA LEU A 49 6.39 12.69 11.98
C LEU A 49 7.50 13.36 11.15
N GLU A 50 7.44 14.69 11.02
CA GLU A 50 8.42 15.48 10.26
C GLU A 50 9.78 15.62 10.98
N THR A 51 9.79 15.73 12.30
CA THR A 51 11.03 15.95 13.07
C THR A 51 11.86 14.69 13.21
N THR A 52 11.27 13.50 13.10
CA THR A 52 12.04 12.23 13.12
C THR A 52 12.92 12.04 11.88
N THR A 53 12.75 12.84 10.84
CA THR A 53 13.38 12.70 9.52
C THR A 53 14.35 13.83 9.16
N SER A 54 15.31 14.15 10.01
CA SER A 54 16.33 15.18 9.72
C SER A 54 15.80 16.62 9.56
N ASN A 55 14.63 16.95 10.10
CA ASN A 55 13.98 18.27 10.03
C ASN A 55 13.71 18.80 8.60
N LYS A 56 13.49 17.90 7.64
CA LYS A 56 13.08 18.29 6.28
C LYS A 56 11.66 17.86 6.03
N PHE A 57 10.83 18.83 5.64
CA PHE A 57 9.48 18.54 5.16
C PHE A 57 9.53 17.65 3.92
N SER A 58 8.71 16.61 3.90
CA SER A 58 8.58 15.68 2.80
C SER A 58 7.13 15.22 2.68
N LEU A 59 6.68 14.96 1.48
CA LEU A 59 5.39 14.32 1.17
C LEU A 59 5.53 12.82 0.91
N GLY A 60 6.59 12.24 1.44
CA GLY A 60 6.90 10.83 1.23
C GLY A 60 7.52 10.53 -0.13
N TYR A 61 7.70 9.26 -0.39
CA TYR A 61 8.27 8.79 -1.65
C TYR A 61 7.55 7.54 -2.16
N ILE A 62 7.61 7.37 -3.47
CA ILE A 62 7.21 6.15 -4.15
C ILE A 62 8.44 5.27 -4.27
N SER A 63 8.35 4.04 -3.81
CA SER A 63 9.35 3.00 -4.03
C SER A 63 8.78 1.95 -4.99
N ALA A 64 9.50 1.65 -6.05
CA ALA A 64 9.08 0.64 -7.01
C ALA A 64 10.24 -0.27 -7.38
N CYS A 65 10.06 -1.56 -7.17
CA CYS A 65 10.97 -2.59 -7.65
C CYS A 65 10.80 -2.83 -9.14
N GLN A 66 11.91 -2.86 -9.87
CA GLN A 66 11.87 -3.31 -11.25
C GLN A 66 11.84 -4.83 -11.32
N PRO A 67 11.04 -5.44 -12.21
CA PRO A 67 11.04 -6.88 -12.41
C PRO A 67 12.45 -7.43 -12.68
N GLY A 68 12.85 -8.46 -11.95
CA GLY A 68 14.14 -9.11 -12.11
C GLY A 68 15.32 -8.39 -11.44
N THR A 69 15.09 -7.32 -10.68
CA THR A 69 16.12 -6.64 -9.88
C THR A 69 16.01 -7.04 -8.41
N ASN A 70 17.13 -7.05 -7.71
CA ASN A 70 17.14 -7.23 -6.25
C ASN A 70 16.94 -5.87 -5.57
N CYS A 71 15.77 -5.64 -5.01
CA CYS A 71 15.44 -4.44 -4.24
C CYS A 71 15.70 -4.64 -2.74
N ALA A 72 16.78 -5.30 -2.39
CA ALA A 72 17.14 -5.54 -0.99
C ALA A 72 17.17 -4.22 -0.19
N GLY A 73 16.33 -4.15 0.83
CA GLY A 73 16.17 -2.96 1.67
C GLY A 73 14.92 -2.14 1.40
N GLU A 74 14.06 -2.53 0.45
CA GLU A 74 12.82 -1.84 0.11
C GLU A 74 11.62 -2.76 0.35
N ASP A 75 10.72 -2.39 1.25
CA ASP A 75 9.54 -3.19 1.58
C ASP A 75 8.25 -2.67 0.90
N GLY A 76 8.39 -1.71 -0.02
CA GLY A 76 7.27 -0.92 -0.53
C GLY A 76 6.42 -1.55 -1.64
N THR A 77 6.72 -2.76 -2.15
CA THR A 77 5.92 -3.34 -3.25
C THR A 77 5.36 -4.72 -2.93
N TYR A 78 4.10 -4.93 -3.34
CA TYR A 78 3.32 -6.13 -3.02
C TYR A 78 2.77 -6.75 -4.30
N PRO A 79 3.37 -7.85 -4.82
CA PRO A 79 2.78 -8.61 -5.91
C PRO A 79 1.51 -9.30 -5.42
N THR A 80 0.42 -9.10 -6.15
CA THR A 80 -0.90 -9.65 -5.83
C THR A 80 -1.33 -10.70 -6.86
N PHE A 81 -1.70 -11.88 -6.38
CA PHE A 81 -2.11 -13.02 -7.19
C PHE A 81 -3.54 -13.42 -6.87
N TYR A 82 -4.36 -13.61 -7.91
CA TYR A 82 -5.77 -13.94 -7.78
C TYR A 82 -5.98 -15.44 -8.01
N ALA A 83 -6.32 -16.16 -6.95
CA ALA A 83 -6.51 -17.59 -6.95
C ALA A 83 -7.93 -17.99 -7.33
N SER A 84 -8.05 -19.04 -8.15
CA SER A 84 -9.29 -19.71 -8.49
C SER A 84 -9.35 -21.10 -7.85
N SER A 85 -10.53 -21.72 -7.84
CA SER A 85 -10.71 -23.09 -7.32
C SER A 85 -9.95 -24.16 -8.13
N THR A 86 -9.46 -23.83 -9.33
CA THR A 86 -8.71 -24.75 -10.19
C THR A 86 -7.21 -24.65 -10.02
N ASP A 87 -6.72 -23.65 -9.27
CA ASP A 87 -5.30 -23.50 -9.01
C ASP A 87 -4.80 -24.54 -8.00
N PRO A 88 -3.48 -24.83 -8.00
CA PRO A 88 -2.90 -25.82 -7.10
C PRO A 88 -3.11 -25.47 -5.62
N GLN A 89 -3.24 -26.50 -4.81
CA GLN A 89 -3.31 -26.36 -3.35
C GLN A 89 -1.96 -26.59 -2.70
N TYR A 90 -1.62 -25.73 -1.75
CA TYR A 90 -0.37 -25.78 -1.00
C TYR A 90 -0.63 -25.96 0.49
N GLN A 91 0.14 -26.85 1.11
CA GLN A 91 0.20 -27.02 2.56
C GLN A 91 1.17 -25.98 3.14
N ILE A 92 0.62 -24.92 3.76
CA ILE A 92 1.43 -23.82 4.25
C ILE A 92 2.01 -24.16 5.62
N THR A 93 3.34 -23.94 5.77
CA THR A 93 4.03 -23.98 7.04
C THR A 93 4.79 -22.68 7.28
N CYS A 94 4.57 -22.05 8.43
CA CYS A 94 5.26 -20.81 8.80
C CYS A 94 6.50 -21.11 9.65
N SER A 95 7.54 -20.31 9.43
CA SER A 95 8.73 -20.32 10.31
C SER A 95 8.55 -19.42 11.54
N ALA A 96 7.64 -18.44 11.47
CA ALA A 96 7.28 -17.59 12.60
C ALA A 96 6.38 -18.32 13.62
N ALA A 97 6.20 -17.72 14.79
CA ALA A 97 5.30 -18.22 15.82
C ALA A 97 3.86 -18.39 15.28
N SER A 98 3.12 -19.33 15.85
CA SER A 98 1.75 -19.69 15.39
C SER A 98 0.77 -18.51 15.35
N THR A 99 0.99 -17.47 16.14
CA THR A 99 0.20 -16.25 16.16
C THR A 99 0.30 -15.42 14.86
N ARG A 100 1.36 -15.63 14.07
CA ARG A 100 1.61 -14.97 12.79
C ARG A 100 1.43 -15.92 11.60
N CYS A 101 0.67 -16.99 11.77
CA CYS A 101 0.39 -17.98 10.74
C CYS A 101 -1.11 -18.27 10.68
N SER A 102 -1.87 -17.39 10.05
CA SER A 102 -3.32 -17.48 9.94
C SER A 102 -3.74 -17.94 8.55
N VAL A 103 -3.63 -19.25 8.30
CA VAL A 103 -4.03 -19.85 7.02
C VAL A 103 -4.81 -21.14 7.22
N PRO A 104 -5.65 -21.56 6.26
CA PRO A 104 -6.20 -22.90 6.24
C PRO A 104 -5.09 -23.93 6.02
N ALA A 105 -5.33 -25.20 6.38
CA ALA A 105 -4.38 -26.28 6.19
C ALA A 105 -3.91 -26.43 4.74
N ASN A 106 -4.80 -26.14 3.79
CA ASN A 106 -4.51 -26.06 2.36
C ASN A 106 -4.97 -24.71 1.84
N LEU A 107 -4.12 -24.03 1.11
CA LEU A 107 -4.40 -22.76 0.45
C LEU A 107 -4.20 -22.87 -1.04
N THR A 108 -5.16 -22.39 -1.80
CA THR A 108 -5.07 -22.31 -3.26
C THR A 108 -4.19 -21.14 -3.65
N ILE A 109 -3.12 -21.38 -4.41
CA ILE A 109 -2.19 -20.36 -4.90
C ILE A 109 -1.95 -20.58 -6.39
N PRO A 110 -2.05 -19.53 -7.23
CA PRO A 110 -1.84 -19.67 -8.67
C PRO A 110 -0.41 -20.11 -8.99
N ASN A 111 -0.26 -20.93 -10.06
CA ASN A 111 1.05 -21.19 -10.62
C ASN A 111 1.70 -19.88 -11.07
N GLY A 112 3.00 -19.74 -10.82
CA GLY A 112 3.74 -18.53 -11.15
C GLY A 112 3.77 -17.48 -10.05
N ALA A 113 3.01 -17.64 -8.96
CA ALA A 113 3.10 -16.73 -7.82
C ALA A 113 4.52 -16.74 -7.25
N VAL A 114 5.04 -15.54 -6.98
CA VAL A 114 6.43 -15.31 -6.57
C VAL A 114 6.49 -14.06 -5.68
N ALA A 115 7.40 -14.05 -4.73
CA ALA A 115 7.58 -12.89 -3.85
C ALA A 115 8.10 -11.67 -4.61
N SER A 116 7.82 -10.47 -4.05
CA SER A 116 8.54 -9.26 -4.42
C SER A 116 10.05 -9.44 -4.23
N ALA A 117 10.84 -8.64 -4.93
CA ALA A 117 12.28 -8.62 -4.74
C ALA A 117 12.71 -7.83 -3.49
N SER A 118 11.77 -7.32 -2.69
CA SER A 118 12.00 -6.60 -1.44
C SER A 118 12.68 -7.47 -0.38
N HIS A 119 13.18 -6.82 0.67
CA HIS A 119 13.89 -7.50 1.77
C HIS A 119 13.03 -8.59 2.43
N ASP A 120 11.75 -8.31 2.66
CA ASP A 120 10.83 -9.20 3.36
C ASP A 120 10.07 -10.16 2.43
N HIS A 121 10.35 -10.11 1.12
CA HIS A 121 9.78 -11.02 0.14
C HIS A 121 8.26 -11.15 0.29
N HIS A 122 7.57 -10.01 0.22
CA HIS A 122 6.11 -9.98 0.32
C HIS A 122 5.42 -10.62 -0.89
N ALA A 123 4.26 -11.17 -0.66
CA ALA A 123 3.29 -11.55 -1.68
C ALA A 123 1.87 -11.50 -1.10
N ILE A 124 0.91 -11.19 -1.94
CA ILE A 124 -0.51 -11.22 -1.62
C ILE A 124 -1.17 -12.30 -2.48
N VAL A 125 -2.00 -13.14 -1.86
CA VAL A 125 -2.86 -14.08 -2.56
C VAL A 125 -4.30 -13.80 -2.18
N ILE A 126 -5.14 -13.54 -3.18
CA ILE A 126 -6.56 -13.27 -3.00
C ILE A 126 -7.35 -14.47 -3.49
N VAL A 127 -8.12 -15.06 -2.59
CA VAL A 127 -9.01 -16.19 -2.89
C VAL A 127 -10.44 -15.69 -2.82
N MET A 128 -11.07 -15.43 -3.95
CA MET A 128 -12.47 -15.04 -4.02
C MET A 128 -13.37 -16.26 -4.05
N THR A 129 -14.34 -16.31 -3.16
CA THR A 129 -15.39 -17.36 -3.12
C THR A 129 -16.68 -16.94 -3.83
N SER A 130 -16.86 -15.63 -4.04
CA SER A 130 -17.94 -15.02 -4.84
C SER A 130 -17.50 -13.65 -5.33
N SER A 131 -18.37 -12.92 -6.04
CA SER A 131 -18.11 -11.53 -6.43
C SER A 131 -18.02 -10.54 -5.26
N THR A 132 -18.45 -10.94 -4.07
CA THR A 132 -18.52 -10.07 -2.88
C THR A 132 -17.86 -10.67 -1.65
N THR A 133 -17.33 -11.86 -1.72
CA THR A 133 -16.69 -12.54 -0.60
C THR A 133 -15.39 -13.20 -1.00
N GLY A 134 -14.42 -13.15 -0.14
CA GLY A 134 -13.12 -13.76 -0.33
C GLY A 134 -12.23 -13.59 0.89
N THR A 135 -10.98 -13.94 0.73
CA THR A 135 -9.94 -13.76 1.73
C THR A 135 -8.66 -13.32 1.04
N GLU A 136 -8.09 -12.24 1.53
CA GLU A 136 -6.72 -11.85 1.22
C GLU A 136 -5.78 -12.55 2.19
N TYR A 137 -4.71 -13.12 1.67
CA TYR A 137 -3.59 -13.67 2.41
C TYR A 137 -2.35 -12.88 2.08
N THR A 138 -1.79 -12.18 3.07
CA THR A 138 -0.55 -11.42 2.92
C THR A 138 0.60 -12.19 3.54
N PHE A 139 1.61 -12.46 2.75
CA PHE A 139 2.77 -13.27 3.12
C PHE A 139 4.01 -12.40 3.34
N ASN A 140 4.81 -12.81 4.31
CA ASN A 140 6.17 -12.36 4.50
C ASN A 140 7.11 -13.57 4.31
N ASN A 141 8.25 -13.37 3.66
CA ASN A 141 9.16 -14.43 3.22
C ASN A 141 8.45 -15.52 2.39
N PHE A 142 7.66 -15.08 1.40
CA PHE A 142 7.15 -15.97 0.36
C PHE A 142 8.30 -16.41 -0.57
N PRO A 143 8.20 -17.54 -1.28
CA PRO A 143 9.26 -17.97 -2.18
C PRO A 143 9.66 -16.96 -3.26
N THR A 144 10.95 -16.78 -3.44
CA THR A 144 11.54 -15.95 -4.51
C THR A 144 11.65 -16.69 -5.86
N VAL A 145 11.24 -17.95 -5.89
CA VAL A 145 11.08 -18.75 -7.10
C VAL A 145 9.59 -19.02 -7.28
N ALA A 146 9.10 -18.83 -8.49
CA ALA A 146 7.70 -19.03 -8.83
C ALA A 146 7.19 -20.41 -8.41
N VAL A 147 6.13 -20.44 -7.58
CA VAL A 147 5.54 -21.70 -7.10
C VAL A 147 4.75 -22.40 -8.21
N GLN A 148 4.76 -23.73 -8.22
CA GLN A 148 4.07 -24.53 -9.24
C GLN A 148 3.62 -25.88 -8.70
N GLY A 149 2.47 -26.36 -9.18
CA GLY A 149 2.02 -27.75 -9.04
C GLY A 149 1.48 -28.14 -7.67
N GLY A 150 1.47 -27.26 -6.69
CA GLY A 150 0.97 -27.55 -5.34
C GLY A 150 1.99 -28.29 -4.46
N GLY A 151 1.57 -28.66 -3.25
CA GLY A 151 2.38 -29.39 -2.27
C GLY A 151 2.82 -28.56 -1.06
N PRO A 152 3.86 -28.99 -0.32
CA PRO A 152 4.36 -28.25 0.85
C PRO A 152 4.95 -26.91 0.46
N LEU A 153 4.59 -25.83 1.18
CA LEU A 153 5.11 -24.50 0.98
C LEU A 153 5.50 -23.88 2.34
N LYS A 154 6.77 -23.49 2.46
CA LYS A 154 7.29 -22.82 3.64
C LYS A 154 7.35 -21.31 3.42
N VAL A 155 6.83 -20.56 4.38
CA VAL A 155 6.82 -19.08 4.39
C VAL A 155 7.31 -18.55 5.75
N GLY A 156 7.60 -17.25 5.85
CA GLY A 156 7.94 -16.62 7.11
C GLY A 156 6.72 -16.50 8.01
N SER A 157 5.77 -15.70 7.58
CA SER A 157 4.47 -15.51 8.24
C SER A 157 3.39 -15.30 7.20
N VAL A 158 2.13 -15.37 7.62
CA VAL A 158 0.99 -15.06 6.77
C VAL A 158 -0.16 -14.53 7.60
N GLY A 159 -0.70 -13.38 7.20
CA GLY A 159 -1.96 -12.83 7.68
C GLY A 159 -3.10 -13.20 6.75
N SER A 160 -4.33 -13.11 7.27
CA SER A 160 -5.53 -13.29 6.47
C SER A 160 -6.59 -12.25 6.82
N CYS A 161 -7.18 -11.64 5.81
CA CYS A 161 -8.27 -10.69 5.96
C CYS A 161 -9.49 -11.16 5.18
N THR A 162 -10.65 -11.23 5.84
CA THR A 162 -11.92 -11.51 5.15
C THR A 162 -12.36 -10.28 4.37
N ILE A 163 -12.63 -10.44 3.08
CA ILE A 163 -12.95 -9.33 2.16
C ILE A 163 -14.42 -8.92 2.21
N SER A 164 -15.34 -9.78 2.60
CA SER A 164 -16.79 -9.54 2.52
C SER A 164 -17.37 -8.55 3.53
N SER A 165 -16.71 -8.39 4.67
CA SER A 165 -17.11 -7.41 5.68
C SER A 165 -15.88 -7.04 6.51
N TYR A 166 -15.44 -5.81 6.37
CA TYR A 166 -14.38 -5.29 7.20
C TYR A 166 -15.02 -4.43 8.30
N ALA A 167 -15.02 -4.94 9.51
CA ALA A 167 -15.63 -4.28 10.68
C ALA A 167 -14.59 -3.96 11.79
N GLY A 168 -13.32 -3.84 11.45
CA GLY A 168 -12.25 -3.61 12.44
C GLY A 168 -11.69 -4.91 13.04
N SER A 169 -11.36 -4.90 14.33
CA SER A 169 -10.71 -6.02 15.02
C SER A 169 -11.43 -7.34 14.84
N GLY A 170 -10.72 -8.37 14.42
CA GLY A 170 -11.23 -9.73 14.23
C GLY A 170 -11.49 -10.15 12.80
N THR A 171 -11.47 -9.24 11.85
CA THR A 171 -11.63 -9.53 10.42
C THR A 171 -10.31 -9.93 9.77
N CYS A 172 -9.21 -9.31 10.20
CA CYS A 172 -7.85 -9.69 9.83
C CYS A 172 -7.15 -10.39 10.99
N LYS A 173 -6.37 -11.42 10.68
CA LYS A 173 -5.65 -12.25 11.66
C LYS A 173 -4.22 -12.51 11.20
N GLY A 174 -3.30 -12.56 12.16
CA GLY A 174 -1.89 -12.86 11.89
C GLY A 174 -1.11 -11.67 11.32
N GLY A 175 0.02 -11.95 10.70
CA GLY A 175 0.89 -10.93 10.11
C GLY A 175 0.63 -10.78 8.62
N GLY A 176 0.53 -9.63 8.16
CA GLY A 176 0.57 -9.18 6.77
C GLY A 176 1.36 -7.90 6.81
N ASN A 177 0.68 -6.80 7.14
CA ASN A 177 1.33 -5.60 7.66
C ASN A 177 1.18 -5.52 9.19
N ALA A 178 1.87 -4.58 9.80
CA ALA A 178 1.85 -4.40 11.24
C ALA A 178 0.48 -3.91 11.76
N ALA A 179 -0.26 -3.17 10.96
CA ALA A 179 -1.59 -2.66 11.30
C ALA A 179 -2.68 -3.74 11.25
N GLY A 180 -2.43 -4.88 10.59
CA GLY A 180 -3.46 -5.89 10.34
C GLY A 180 -4.55 -5.40 9.38
N LEU A 181 -4.19 -4.58 8.41
CA LEU A 181 -5.04 -4.14 7.31
C LEU A 181 -4.89 -5.10 6.12
N PRO A 182 -5.94 -5.25 5.28
CA PRO A 182 -5.74 -5.78 3.94
C PRO A 182 -4.91 -4.78 3.12
N GLU A 183 -3.87 -5.28 2.44
CA GLU A 183 -2.91 -4.42 1.73
C GLU A 183 -3.44 -3.94 0.38
N GLU A 184 -4.00 -4.86 -0.39
CA GLU A 184 -4.29 -4.62 -1.81
C GLU A 184 -5.27 -3.46 -2.02
N GLY A 185 -6.21 -3.24 -1.10
CA GLY A 185 -7.22 -2.18 -1.21
C GLY A 185 -6.67 -0.74 -1.12
N ALA A 186 -5.39 -0.57 -0.77
CA ALA A 186 -4.76 0.74 -0.59
C ALA A 186 -3.37 0.86 -1.25
N LEU A 187 -3.02 -0.07 -2.13
CA LEU A 187 -1.76 -0.01 -2.88
C LEU A 187 -1.79 1.13 -3.91
N LEU A 188 -0.70 1.86 -4.01
CA LEU A 188 -0.49 2.85 -5.07
C LEU A 188 -0.26 2.12 -6.40
N ASP A 189 -1.23 2.17 -7.30
CA ASP A 189 -1.17 1.51 -8.61
C ASP A 189 -0.69 2.51 -9.68
N PRO A 190 0.43 2.25 -10.37
CA PRO A 190 0.92 3.12 -11.42
C PRO A 190 -0.06 3.28 -12.59
N ARG A 191 -0.95 2.31 -12.82
CA ARG A 191 -1.98 2.40 -13.87
C ARG A 191 -3.02 3.48 -13.57
N GLU A 192 -3.37 3.69 -12.29
CA GLU A 192 -4.28 4.74 -11.87
C GLU A 192 -3.64 6.12 -11.99
N ILE A 193 -2.35 6.24 -11.62
CA ILE A 193 -1.61 7.49 -11.83
C ILE A 193 -1.54 7.83 -13.31
N LEU A 194 -1.27 6.84 -14.18
CA LEU A 194 -1.24 7.02 -15.62
C LEU A 194 -2.63 7.39 -16.19
N ALA A 195 -3.70 6.88 -15.60
CA ALA A 195 -5.07 7.23 -15.93
C ALA A 195 -5.50 8.60 -15.38
N GLY A 196 -4.76 9.18 -14.43
CA GLY A 196 -5.02 10.49 -13.84
C GLY A 196 -6.07 10.51 -12.72
N SER A 197 -6.38 9.36 -12.11
CA SER A 197 -7.35 9.27 -11.02
C SER A 197 -7.08 8.07 -10.12
N ILE A 198 -7.01 8.32 -8.81
CA ILE A 198 -6.98 7.32 -7.75
C ILE A 198 -8.21 7.56 -6.88
N ASN A 199 -9.09 6.57 -6.78
CA ASN A 199 -10.39 6.69 -6.12
C ASN A 199 -10.48 5.88 -4.82
N HIS A 200 -9.38 5.79 -4.09
CA HIS A 200 -9.28 5.10 -2.81
C HIS A 200 -8.17 5.72 -1.94
N ALA A 201 -8.20 5.41 -0.64
CA ALA A 201 -7.13 5.75 0.27
C ALA A 201 -5.84 5.00 -0.11
N LEU A 202 -4.73 5.68 0.03
CA LEU A 202 -3.41 5.07 -0.05
C LEU A 202 -3.02 4.47 1.30
N SER A 203 -1.98 3.67 1.34
CA SER A 203 -1.38 3.19 2.58
C SER A 203 0.14 3.22 2.49
N GLY A 204 0.77 3.10 3.63
CA GLY A 204 2.21 2.95 3.69
C GLY A 204 2.78 3.00 5.09
N PRO A 205 4.02 2.56 5.24
CA PRO A 205 4.74 2.65 6.50
C PRO A 205 5.03 4.10 6.86
N MET A 206 4.90 4.40 8.15
CA MET A 206 5.17 5.72 8.72
C MET A 206 6.38 5.65 9.64
N ASN A 207 7.15 6.73 9.68
CA ASN A 207 8.27 6.79 10.61
C ASN A 207 7.75 6.94 12.04
N CYS A 208 8.21 6.04 12.91
CA CYS A 208 7.95 6.08 14.34
C CYS A 208 6.46 6.21 14.74
N PRO A 209 5.57 5.28 14.33
CA PRO A 209 4.18 5.33 14.74
C PRO A 209 3.98 5.08 16.23
N ASP A 210 2.81 5.49 16.75
CA ASP A 210 2.39 5.24 18.14
C ASP A 210 2.14 3.74 18.39
N PRO A 211 2.40 3.22 19.60
CA PRO A 211 2.07 1.84 19.93
C PRO A 211 0.57 1.51 19.91
N GLY A 212 -0.29 2.52 19.88
CA GLY A 212 -1.74 2.33 19.69
C GLY A 212 -2.13 2.17 18.23
N HIS A 213 -3.37 1.74 18.03
CA HIS A 213 -4.00 1.67 16.72
C HIS A 213 -5.42 2.23 16.77
N GLU A 214 -5.94 2.59 15.62
CA GLU A 214 -7.34 3.01 15.43
C GLU A 214 -7.95 2.28 14.22
N TRP A 215 -9.27 2.18 14.20
CA TRP A 215 -9.96 1.60 13.05
C TRP A 215 -9.58 2.37 11.77
N PRO A 216 -9.29 1.67 10.66
CA PRO A 216 -9.51 0.23 10.38
C PRO A 216 -8.40 -0.72 10.86
N ALA A 217 -7.30 -0.27 11.44
CA ALA A 217 -6.27 -1.15 11.97
C ALA A 217 -6.77 -1.95 13.20
N ASN A 218 -6.19 -3.11 13.40
CA ASN A 218 -6.47 -3.96 14.56
C ASN A 218 -5.21 -4.33 15.36
N ALA A 219 -4.07 -3.83 14.96
CA ALA A 219 -2.78 -4.03 15.60
C ALA A 219 -1.87 -2.80 15.36
N SER A 220 -0.74 -2.76 16.05
CA SER A 220 0.34 -1.81 15.84
C SER A 220 1.68 -2.40 16.27
N ASP A 221 2.73 -2.10 15.55
CA ASP A 221 4.12 -2.31 15.93
C ASP A 221 4.84 -1.00 16.31
N GLY A 222 4.09 0.09 16.38
CA GLY A 222 4.60 1.42 16.71
C GLY A 222 5.29 1.48 18.07
N ARG A 223 6.21 2.44 18.22
CA ARG A 223 7.04 2.57 19.46
C ARG A 223 7.14 4.00 19.95
N CYS A 224 6.60 4.96 19.23
CA CYS A 224 6.73 6.38 19.53
C CYS A 224 5.44 6.96 20.09
N VAL A 225 5.39 7.11 21.39
CA VAL A 225 4.26 7.75 22.06
C VAL A 225 4.01 9.17 21.48
N GLY A 226 2.80 9.41 21.04
CA GLY A 226 2.41 10.67 20.37
C GLY A 226 2.73 10.72 18.88
N GLY A 227 3.15 9.61 18.28
CA GLY A 227 3.19 9.42 16.83
C GLY A 227 1.80 9.21 16.21
N ILE A 228 1.75 9.04 14.89
CA ILE A 228 0.52 8.61 14.22
C ILE A 228 0.20 7.17 14.64
N LYS A 229 -1.05 6.89 14.98
CA LYS A 229 -1.49 5.52 15.23
C LYS A 229 -1.73 4.79 13.91
N GLN A 230 -1.37 3.51 13.86
CA GLN A 230 -1.72 2.71 12.70
C GLN A 230 -3.25 2.62 12.54
N GLY A 231 -3.72 2.78 11.31
CA GLY A 231 -5.13 2.97 10.98
C GLY A 231 -5.60 4.42 10.89
N GLN A 232 -4.93 5.38 11.54
CA GLN A 232 -5.21 6.79 11.30
C GLN A 232 -4.81 7.20 9.88
N ARG A 233 -5.44 8.27 9.39
CA ARG A 233 -5.17 8.81 8.06
C ARG A 233 -4.40 10.11 8.11
N LEU A 234 -3.32 10.16 7.35
CA LEU A 234 -2.70 11.42 6.93
C LEU A 234 -3.54 12.01 5.80
N TRP A 235 -3.96 13.26 5.95
CA TRP A 235 -4.83 13.97 5.02
C TRP A 235 -4.18 15.28 4.56
N LEU A 236 -4.37 15.62 3.28
CA LEU A 236 -3.86 16.84 2.68
C LEU A 236 -4.99 17.90 2.58
N ASP A 237 -4.86 19.00 3.31
CA ASP A 237 -5.76 20.15 3.27
C ASP A 237 -5.40 21.11 2.13
N LEU A 238 -5.68 20.70 0.92
CA LEU A 238 -5.61 21.50 -0.30
C LEU A 238 -6.75 21.10 -1.22
N THR A 239 -7.56 22.04 -1.66
CA THR A 239 -8.61 21.76 -2.65
C THR A 239 -8.04 21.30 -3.98
N ASP A 240 -8.84 20.61 -4.81
CA ASP A 240 -8.44 20.23 -6.16
C ASP A 240 -7.92 21.42 -6.98
N ALA A 241 -8.58 22.58 -6.86
CA ALA A 241 -8.17 23.80 -7.55
C ALA A 241 -6.79 24.30 -7.08
N GLN A 242 -6.51 24.20 -5.78
CA GLN A 242 -5.19 24.56 -5.24
C GLN A 242 -4.11 23.57 -5.67
N ILE A 243 -4.42 22.26 -5.69
CA ILE A 243 -3.52 21.23 -6.19
C ILE A 243 -3.22 21.46 -7.69
N ASP A 244 -4.25 21.75 -8.50
CA ASP A 244 -4.06 22.03 -9.91
C ASP A 244 -3.21 23.29 -10.16
N ALA A 245 -3.30 24.28 -9.28
CA ALA A 245 -2.52 25.51 -9.35
C ALA A 245 -1.09 25.41 -8.81
N LEU A 246 -0.67 24.28 -8.22
CA LEU A 246 0.68 24.09 -7.71
C LEU A 246 1.72 24.34 -8.82
N PRO A 247 2.78 25.15 -8.53
CA PRO A 247 3.78 25.48 -9.53
C PRO A 247 4.73 24.32 -9.81
N ALA A 248 5.50 24.42 -10.88
CA ALA A 248 6.60 23.47 -11.13
C ALA A 248 7.50 23.33 -9.87
N PRO A 249 8.00 22.14 -9.56
CA PRO A 249 8.06 20.95 -10.41
C PRO A 249 6.83 20.03 -10.38
N HIS A 250 5.71 20.44 -9.72
CA HIS A 250 4.50 19.63 -9.74
C HIS A 250 3.99 19.40 -11.16
N ALA A 251 3.62 18.16 -11.46
CA ALA A 251 3.16 17.69 -12.75
C ALA A 251 1.86 16.87 -12.61
N ALA A 252 1.30 16.36 -13.69
CA ALA A 252 0.04 15.65 -13.61
C ALA A 252 0.09 14.38 -12.75
N TRP A 253 1.24 13.70 -12.75
CA TRP A 253 1.41 12.45 -12.03
C TRP A 253 1.32 12.62 -10.51
N ASP A 254 2.03 13.60 -9.93
CA ASP A 254 2.01 13.82 -8.49
C ASP A 254 0.74 14.52 -8.03
N LYS A 255 0.15 15.40 -8.84
CA LYS A 255 -1.15 15.99 -8.58
C LYS A 255 -2.26 14.94 -8.46
N THR A 256 -2.18 13.84 -9.22
CA THR A 256 -3.09 12.71 -9.07
C THR A 256 -2.99 12.08 -7.68
N ILE A 257 -1.78 11.89 -7.17
CA ILE A 257 -1.53 11.36 -5.81
C ILE A 257 -1.99 12.37 -4.74
N LEU A 258 -1.67 13.65 -4.91
CA LEU A 258 -2.09 14.71 -3.98
C LEU A 258 -3.61 14.83 -3.87
N LYS A 259 -4.35 14.67 -4.97
CA LYS A 259 -5.81 14.61 -4.96
C LYS A 259 -6.33 13.37 -4.22
N ALA A 260 -5.69 12.21 -4.36
CA ALA A 260 -6.04 11.05 -3.56
C ALA A 260 -5.79 11.28 -2.06
N LEU A 261 -4.68 11.93 -1.69
CA LEU A 261 -4.42 12.33 -0.30
C LEU A 261 -5.47 13.32 0.24
N HIS A 262 -5.98 14.23 -0.60
CA HIS A 262 -7.07 15.13 -0.24
C HIS A 262 -8.41 14.40 -0.08
N HIS A 263 -8.79 13.60 -1.06
CA HIS A 263 -10.12 12.97 -1.04
C HIS A 263 -10.22 11.77 -0.12
N TYR A 264 -9.16 10.97 -0.01
CA TYR A 264 -9.19 9.67 0.70
C TYR A 264 -8.14 9.56 1.80
N GLY A 265 -7.07 10.35 1.76
CA GLY A 265 -5.96 10.27 2.70
C GLY A 265 -5.06 9.04 2.49
N MET A 266 -4.12 8.89 3.41
CA MET A 266 -3.19 7.75 3.46
C MET A 266 -3.24 7.09 4.84
N LEU A 267 -3.52 5.81 4.89
CA LEU A 267 -3.56 4.99 6.10
C LEU A 267 -2.13 4.62 6.55
N ALA A 268 -1.83 4.84 7.82
CA ALA A 268 -0.64 4.28 8.44
C ALA A 268 -0.83 2.76 8.62
N ASN A 269 -0.03 1.94 7.93
CA ASN A 269 -0.18 0.47 7.93
C ASN A 269 1.00 -0.29 8.51
N ASP A 270 2.16 0.36 8.63
CA ASP A 270 3.37 -0.27 9.13
C ASP A 270 4.32 0.79 9.74
N SER A 271 5.45 0.35 10.32
CA SER A 271 6.51 1.23 10.80
C SER A 271 7.68 1.27 9.80
N GLU A 272 8.03 2.48 9.33
CA GLU A 272 9.25 2.72 8.55
C GLU A 272 10.45 2.75 9.49
N GLN A 273 11.19 1.66 9.60
CA GLN A 273 12.38 1.60 10.48
C GLN A 273 13.69 1.85 9.75
N ALA A 274 13.69 1.77 8.43
CA ALA A 274 14.93 1.67 7.65
C ALA A 274 15.41 2.99 7.03
N ASN A 275 14.57 4.00 6.91
CA ASN A 275 14.93 5.23 6.22
C ASN A 275 14.69 6.50 7.04
N PRO A 276 15.71 6.97 7.81
CA PRO A 276 15.57 8.19 8.62
C PRO A 276 15.46 9.47 7.79
N SER A 277 15.50 9.38 6.46
CA SER A 277 15.47 10.56 5.58
C SER A 277 14.07 10.93 5.08
N THR A 278 13.07 10.07 5.28
CA THR A 278 11.68 10.30 4.83
C THR A 278 10.68 9.96 5.91
N PRO A 279 9.61 10.77 6.10
CA PRO A 279 8.60 10.52 7.13
C PRO A 279 7.68 9.33 6.84
N TRP A 280 7.50 8.97 5.57
CA TRP A 280 6.70 7.82 5.10
C TRP A 280 7.03 7.46 3.66
N SER A 281 6.58 6.27 3.25
CA SER A 281 6.56 5.82 1.86
C SER A 281 5.18 5.27 1.51
N PHE A 282 4.89 5.16 0.21
CA PHE A 282 3.65 4.55 -0.25
C PHE A 282 3.86 3.06 -0.49
N SER A 283 2.96 2.23 0.05
CA SER A 283 2.86 0.83 -0.33
C SER A 283 2.41 0.76 -1.78
N GLY A 284 3.20 0.12 -2.63
CA GLY A 284 3.01 0.11 -4.07
C GLY A 284 2.58 -1.25 -4.60
N PHE A 285 1.88 -1.20 -5.72
CA PHE A 285 1.56 -2.36 -6.53
C PHE A 285 2.85 -2.88 -7.20
N ASP A 286 3.05 -4.20 -7.26
CA ASP A 286 4.23 -4.77 -7.93
C ASP A 286 3.89 -5.21 -9.36
N ASP A 287 4.74 -4.86 -10.32
CA ASP A 287 4.58 -5.25 -11.73
C ASP A 287 4.53 -6.79 -11.95
N LEU A 288 5.00 -7.59 -10.98
CA LEU A 288 4.85 -9.04 -11.01
C LEU A 288 3.37 -9.47 -11.06
N THR A 289 2.47 -8.71 -10.47
CA THR A 289 1.02 -8.92 -10.59
C THR A 289 0.56 -8.88 -12.05
N LEU A 290 1.08 -7.94 -12.83
CA LEU A 290 0.73 -7.78 -14.25
C LEU A 290 1.43 -8.83 -15.11
N THR A 291 2.74 -8.99 -14.92
CA THR A 291 3.59 -9.80 -15.80
C THR A 291 3.34 -11.30 -15.63
N THR A 292 2.99 -11.79 -14.43
CA THR A 292 2.62 -13.18 -14.20
C THR A 292 1.38 -13.58 -15.01
N GLY A 293 0.43 -12.65 -15.21
CA GLY A 293 -0.73 -12.85 -16.09
C GLY A 293 -0.47 -12.61 -17.59
N GLY A 294 0.79 -12.37 -17.99
CA GLY A 294 1.17 -12.07 -19.36
C GLY A 294 0.93 -10.64 -19.81
N GLY A 295 0.61 -9.71 -18.86
CA GLY A 295 0.50 -8.29 -19.12
C GLY A 295 1.85 -7.57 -19.19
N GLN A 296 1.80 -6.26 -19.42
CA GLN A 296 2.99 -5.41 -19.48
C GLN A 296 3.23 -4.73 -18.11
N PRO A 297 4.48 -4.54 -17.71
CA PRO A 297 4.80 -3.79 -16.50
C PRO A 297 4.36 -2.33 -16.64
N ALA A 298 3.83 -1.74 -15.59
CA ALA A 298 3.29 -0.38 -15.60
C ALA A 298 4.26 0.66 -15.02
N TRP A 299 5.12 0.29 -14.09
CA TRP A 299 6.10 1.21 -13.50
C TRP A 299 7.06 1.83 -14.53
N PRO A 300 7.62 1.10 -15.51
CA PRO A 300 8.46 1.73 -16.54
C PRO A 300 7.76 2.81 -17.35
N ALA A 301 6.47 2.61 -17.68
CA ALA A 301 5.67 3.62 -18.36
C ALA A 301 5.42 4.85 -17.47
N PHE A 302 5.16 4.64 -16.18
CA PHE A 302 5.02 5.70 -15.20
C PHE A 302 6.32 6.53 -15.06
N PHE A 303 7.49 5.90 -14.87
CA PHE A 303 8.75 6.63 -14.76
C PHE A 303 9.12 7.38 -16.04
N THR A 304 8.77 6.83 -17.21
CA THR A 304 8.91 7.56 -18.48
C THR A 304 8.05 8.82 -18.49
N LYS A 305 6.80 8.74 -18.01
CA LYS A 305 5.91 9.90 -17.87
C LYS A 305 6.51 10.94 -16.91
N VAL A 306 7.00 10.52 -15.76
CA VAL A 306 7.65 11.41 -14.78
C VAL A 306 8.82 12.16 -15.41
N GLN A 307 9.71 11.47 -16.09
CA GLN A 307 10.87 12.09 -16.75
C GLN A 307 10.48 13.12 -17.82
N ASN A 308 9.40 12.85 -18.55
CA ASN A 308 8.89 13.76 -19.57
C ASN A 308 8.20 15.01 -18.97
N GLU A 309 7.45 14.85 -17.89
CA GLU A 309 6.71 15.94 -17.26
C GLU A 309 7.54 16.75 -16.26
N CYS A 310 8.51 16.13 -15.61
CA CYS A 310 9.41 16.73 -14.63
C CYS A 310 10.84 16.25 -14.83
N PRO A 311 11.59 16.81 -15.81
CA PRO A 311 12.98 16.41 -16.03
C PRO A 311 13.91 16.64 -14.85
N THR A 312 13.54 17.51 -13.91
CA THR A 312 14.28 17.81 -12.69
C THR A 312 13.86 16.97 -11.48
N CYS A 313 12.78 16.20 -11.59
CA CYS A 313 12.42 15.25 -10.54
C CYS A 313 13.46 14.13 -10.53
N ALA A 314 14.26 14.10 -9.47
CA ALA A 314 15.28 13.09 -9.33
C ALA A 314 14.62 11.73 -9.06
N ILE A 315 14.75 10.81 -10.00
CA ILE A 315 14.53 9.40 -9.72
C ILE A 315 15.83 8.92 -9.10
N GLY A 316 15.85 8.82 -7.77
CA GLY A 316 16.96 8.21 -7.06
C GLY A 316 17.02 6.72 -7.40
N TRP A 317 18.19 6.19 -7.71
CA TRP A 317 18.40 4.76 -7.85
C TRP A 317 19.21 4.30 -6.63
N GLY A 318 18.58 3.59 -5.71
CA GLY A 318 19.23 2.96 -4.58
C GLY A 318 18.93 1.47 -4.54
N ASN A 319 19.93 0.61 -4.39
CA ASN A 319 19.77 -0.85 -4.26
C ASN A 319 18.83 -1.51 -5.32
N ASN A 320 18.85 -0.97 -6.56
CA ASN A 320 18.00 -1.40 -7.69
C ASN A 320 16.50 -1.07 -7.57
N ALA A 321 16.09 -0.28 -6.59
CA ALA A 321 14.75 0.32 -6.54
C ALA A 321 14.78 1.74 -7.10
N SER A 322 13.70 2.14 -7.74
CA SER A 322 13.48 3.52 -8.14
C SER A 322 12.75 4.25 -7.03
N HIS A 323 13.39 5.29 -6.49
CA HIS A 323 12.81 6.18 -5.49
C HIS A 323 12.42 7.50 -6.14
N LEU A 324 11.19 7.89 -5.97
CA LEU A 324 10.66 9.15 -6.48
C LEU A 324 9.97 9.91 -5.34
N ALA A 325 10.59 11.01 -4.89
CA ALA A 325 9.99 11.88 -3.91
C ALA A 325 8.86 12.72 -4.52
N ILE A 326 7.77 12.87 -3.77
CA ILE A 326 6.71 13.81 -4.12
C ILE A 326 7.25 15.25 -3.92
N PRO A 327 7.15 16.15 -4.91
CA PRO A 327 7.55 17.54 -4.74
C PRO A 327 6.78 18.24 -3.61
N THR A 328 7.43 19.18 -2.93
CA THR A 328 6.83 19.92 -1.79
C THR A 328 6.64 21.40 -2.08
N THR A 329 7.00 21.88 -3.27
CA THR A 329 6.91 23.30 -3.64
C THR A 329 5.47 23.82 -3.53
N GLY A 330 5.24 24.83 -2.71
CA GLY A 330 3.89 25.38 -2.47
C GLY A 330 3.04 24.59 -1.47
N ILE A 331 3.60 23.55 -0.86
CA ILE A 331 2.97 22.76 0.21
C ILE A 331 3.83 22.88 1.47
N SER A 332 3.21 22.90 2.61
CA SER A 332 3.88 23.04 3.91
C SER A 332 3.32 22.04 4.93
N PRO A 333 4.00 21.81 6.05
CA PRO A 333 3.48 20.95 7.12
C PRO A 333 2.08 21.34 7.61
N SER A 334 1.72 22.64 7.54
CA SER A 334 0.39 23.11 7.94
C SER A 334 -0.74 22.67 6.99
N ASN A 335 -0.42 22.10 5.83
CA ASN A 335 -1.40 21.49 4.95
C ASN A 335 -1.60 19.99 5.23
N LEU A 336 -0.83 19.41 6.16
CA LEU A 336 -0.99 18.03 6.56
C LEU A 336 -1.74 17.94 7.90
N HIS A 337 -2.69 17.02 7.97
CA HIS A 337 -3.48 16.76 9.17
C HIS A 337 -3.68 15.26 9.38
N ILE A 338 -3.98 14.92 10.65
CA ILE A 338 -4.35 13.56 11.01
C ILE A 338 -5.84 13.50 11.27
N ILE A 339 -6.51 12.52 10.70
CA ILE A 339 -7.93 12.24 10.86
C ILE A 339 -8.10 10.97 11.68
N SER A 340 -9.00 11.05 12.63
CA SER A 340 -9.41 9.91 13.49
C SER A 340 -10.50 9.10 12.82
#